data_31481cd364ca2df1f00bebe886a513de
#
_entry.id   31481cd364ca2df1f00bebe886a513de
#
_cell.length_a   1.000
_cell.length_b   1.000
_cell.length_c   1.000
_cell.angle_alpha   90.00
_cell.angle_beta   90.00
_cell.angle_gamma   90.00
#
_symmetry.space_group_name_H-M   'P 1'
#
loop_
_entity.id
_entity.type
_entity.pdbx_description
1 polymer ?
#
loop_
_entity_poly.entity_id
_entity_poly.type
_entity_poly.pdbx_seq_one_letter_code
_entity_poly.pdbx_strand_id
1 'polypeptide(L)' 'MSEIPEISYIQIIKTLQRLGFTVVRQKGSHIRLQKRLLEKTVKITVPAHKPVKSNTLRIILKQANIELNEFKYYL' A
#
# COMPACT_ATOMS: atom_id res chain seq x y z
N MET A 1 4.54 -20.31 -7.78
CA MET A 1 3.63 -19.23 -8.13
C MET A 1 3.42 -18.33 -6.92
N SER A 2 3.73 -17.08 -7.05
CA SER A 2 3.54 -16.19 -5.91
C SER A 2 2.10 -15.74 -5.84
N GLU A 3 1.50 -15.90 -4.69
CA GLU A 3 0.14 -15.48 -4.46
C GLU A 3 0.13 -14.15 -3.73
N ILE A 4 -0.76 -13.27 -4.17
CA ILE A 4 -0.94 -11.99 -3.49
C ILE A 4 -2.00 -12.22 -2.42
N PRO A 5 -1.66 -12.03 -1.13
CA PRO A 5 -2.61 -12.30 -0.07
C PRO A 5 -3.73 -11.28 -0.03
N GLU A 6 -4.88 -11.70 0.46
CA GLU A 6 -5.97 -10.79 0.78
C GLU A 6 -5.86 -10.45 2.25
N ILE A 7 -5.50 -9.22 2.55
CA ILE A 7 -5.28 -8.76 3.92
C ILE A 7 -6.06 -7.47 4.16
N SER A 8 -6.21 -7.11 5.42
CA SER A 8 -6.94 -5.90 5.76
C SER A 8 -6.14 -4.66 5.35
N TYR A 9 -6.86 -3.58 5.06
CA TYR A 9 -6.21 -2.32 4.72
C TYR A 9 -5.30 -1.83 5.85
N ILE A 10 -5.63 -2.17 7.09
CA ILE A 10 -4.81 -1.76 8.24
C ILE A 10 -3.41 -2.36 8.15
N GLN A 11 -3.33 -3.65 7.81
CA GLN A 11 -2.03 -4.31 7.63
C GLN A 11 -1.27 -3.75 6.43
N ILE A 12 -1.99 -3.42 5.35
CA ILE A 12 -1.37 -2.83 4.17
C ILE A 12 -0.76 -1.48 4.54
N ILE A 13 -1.50 -0.64 5.27
CA ILE A 13 -1.01 0.68 5.67
C ILE A 13 0.20 0.55 6.57
N LYS A 14 0.15 -0.34 7.56
CA LYS A 14 1.30 -0.53 8.45
C LYS A 14 2.54 -0.98 7.69
N THR A 15 2.37 -1.89 6.74
CA THR A 15 3.47 -2.36 5.92
C THR A 15 4.06 -1.24 5.07
N LEU A 16 3.18 -0.45 4.44
CA LEU A 16 3.62 0.68 3.64
C LEU A 16 4.35 1.73 4.50
N GLN A 17 3.91 1.93 5.73
CA GLN A 17 4.60 2.84 6.64
C GLN A 17 6.01 2.34 6.95
N ARG A 18 6.18 1.04 7.13
CA ARG A 18 7.52 0.45 7.31
C ARG A 18 8.40 0.65 6.08
N LEU A 19 7.78 0.74 4.91
CA LEU A 19 8.48 0.97 3.64
C LEU A 19 8.70 2.46 3.35
N GLY A 20 8.33 3.33 4.28
CA GLY A 20 8.62 4.75 4.15
C GLY A 20 7.45 5.63 3.74
N PHE A 21 6.26 5.06 3.61
CA PHE A 21 5.07 5.84 3.28
C PHE A 21 4.47 6.46 4.52
N THR A 22 3.84 7.60 4.35
CA THR A 22 3.16 8.33 5.42
C THR A 22 1.71 8.53 5.05
N VAL A 23 0.81 8.29 5.98
CA VAL A 23 -0.60 8.62 5.78
C VAL A 23 -0.75 10.12 5.84
N VAL A 24 -1.29 10.71 4.77
CA VAL A 24 -1.44 12.16 4.70
C VAL A 24 -2.90 12.58 4.78
N ARG A 25 -3.82 11.68 4.47
CA ARG A 25 -5.22 12.07 4.41
C ARG A 25 -6.11 10.85 4.36
N GLN A 26 -7.30 10.96 4.94
CA GLN A 26 -8.35 9.98 4.77
C GLN A 26 -9.64 10.72 4.43
N LYS A 27 -10.29 10.28 3.36
CA LYS A 27 -11.57 10.83 2.96
C LYS A 27 -12.51 9.66 2.68
N GLY A 28 -13.53 9.50 3.54
CA GLY A 28 -14.43 8.36 3.43
C GLY A 28 -13.65 7.05 3.57
N SER A 29 -13.81 6.18 2.58
CA SER A 29 -13.14 4.88 2.56
C SER A 29 -11.80 4.90 1.81
N HIS A 30 -11.28 6.07 1.49
CA HIS A 30 -10.01 6.20 0.77
C HIS A 30 -8.95 6.81 1.67
N ILE A 31 -7.85 6.10 1.86
CA ILE A 31 -6.74 6.55 2.69
C ILE A 31 -5.57 6.86 1.77
N ARG A 32 -5.10 8.09 1.84
CA ARG A 32 -4.00 8.54 1.00
C ARG A 32 -2.69 8.48 1.74
N LEU A 33 -1.69 7.89 1.08
CA LEU A 33 -0.33 7.83 1.59
C LEU A 33 0.61 8.42 0.57
N GLN A 34 1.77 8.87 1.05
CA GLN A 34 2.81 9.35 0.15
C GLN A 34 4.18 9.01 0.68
N LYS A 35 5.13 8.93 -0.23
CA LYS A 35 6.54 8.74 0.08
C LYS A 35 7.33 9.74 -0.74
N ARG A 36 8.13 10.55 -0.07
CA ARG A 36 8.98 11.51 -0.72
C ARG A 36 10.26 10.86 -1.18
N LEU A 37 10.52 10.95 -2.48
CA LEU A 37 11.79 10.57 -3.03
C LEU A 37 12.57 11.84 -3.37
N LEU A 38 13.83 11.66 -3.78
CA LEU A 38 14.70 12.80 -4.03
C LEU A 38 14.12 13.77 -5.07
N GLU A 39 13.53 13.24 -6.14
CA GLU A 39 13.06 14.04 -7.26
C GLU A 39 11.56 14.02 -7.45
N LYS A 40 10.83 13.23 -6.68
CA LYS A 40 9.38 13.13 -6.86
C LYS A 40 8.73 12.63 -5.58
N THR A 41 7.41 12.76 -5.53
CA THR A 41 6.60 12.20 -4.46
C THR A 41 5.73 11.11 -5.04
N VAL A 42 5.79 9.92 -4.46
CA VAL A 42 4.93 8.80 -4.84
C VAL A 42 3.67 8.88 -4.01
N LYS A 43 2.51 8.91 -4.66
CA LYS A 43 1.21 8.99 -3.99
C LYS A 43 0.40 7.75 -4.31
N ILE A 44 -0.21 7.16 -3.29
CA ILE A 44 -1.04 5.99 -3.45
C ILE A 44 -2.31 6.15 -2.63
N THR A 45 -3.33 5.38 -3.01
CA THR A 45 -4.61 5.37 -2.29
C THR A 45 -4.93 3.93 -1.91
N VAL A 46 -5.24 3.72 -0.64
CA VAL A 46 -5.63 2.40 -0.12
C VAL A 46 -7.10 2.46 0.26
N PRO A 47 -7.96 1.62 -0.33
CA PRO A 47 -9.36 1.56 0.08
C PRO A 47 -9.49 0.86 1.43
N ALA A 48 -10.36 1.38 2.28
CA ALA A 48 -10.55 0.85 3.63
C ALA A 48 -11.47 -0.38 3.60
N HIS A 49 -10.98 -1.48 3.07
CA HIS A 49 -11.71 -2.74 2.99
C HIS A 49 -11.05 -3.82 3.83
N LYS A 50 -11.85 -4.76 4.29
CA LYS A 50 -11.40 -5.91 5.08
C LYS A 50 -12.05 -7.18 4.53
N PRO A 51 -11.36 -7.97 3.71
CA PRO A 51 -10.00 -7.77 3.21
C PRO A 51 -9.94 -6.89 1.97
N VAL A 52 -8.75 -6.44 1.63
CA VAL A 52 -8.48 -5.79 0.35
C VAL A 52 -8.22 -6.89 -0.67
N LYS A 53 -8.92 -6.85 -1.78
CA LYS A 53 -8.77 -7.88 -2.82
C LYS A 53 -7.36 -7.88 -3.39
N SER A 54 -6.89 -9.07 -3.78
CA SER A 54 -5.53 -9.21 -4.29
C SER A 54 -5.25 -8.36 -5.51
N ASN A 55 -6.24 -8.18 -6.40
CA ASN A 55 -6.06 -7.29 -7.55
C ASN A 55 -5.86 -5.85 -7.15
N THR A 56 -6.58 -5.40 -6.13
CA THR A 56 -6.44 -4.05 -5.61
C THR A 56 -5.07 -3.86 -4.99
N LEU A 57 -4.60 -4.84 -4.22
CA LEU A 57 -3.27 -4.78 -3.64
C LEU A 57 -2.20 -4.74 -4.72
N ARG A 58 -2.38 -5.52 -5.79
CA ARG A 58 -1.44 -5.49 -6.91
C ARG A 58 -1.32 -4.09 -7.52
N ILE A 59 -2.44 -3.41 -7.69
CA ILE A 59 -2.47 -2.06 -8.24
C ILE A 59 -1.75 -1.09 -7.29
N ILE A 60 -2.02 -1.21 -5.99
CA ILE A 60 -1.38 -0.39 -4.96
C ILE A 60 0.14 -0.55 -5.02
N LEU A 61 0.61 -1.79 -5.05
CA LEU A 61 2.05 -2.07 -5.10
C LEU A 61 2.68 -1.54 -6.37
N LYS A 62 1.98 -1.64 -7.49
CA LYS A 62 2.47 -1.12 -8.76
C LYS A 62 2.61 0.40 -8.70
N GLN A 63 1.62 1.08 -8.16
CA GLN A 63 1.67 2.54 -8.01
C GLN A 63 2.78 2.96 -7.06
N ALA A 64 3.01 2.16 -6.01
CA ALA A 64 4.04 2.44 -5.02
C ALA A 64 5.43 2.03 -5.49
N ASN A 65 5.51 1.34 -6.62
CA ASN A 65 6.77 0.81 -7.16
C ASN A 65 7.44 -0.15 -6.18
N ILE A 66 6.63 -1.02 -5.57
CA ILE A 66 7.08 -2.00 -4.60
C ILE A 66 6.84 -3.39 -5.18
N GLU A 67 7.85 -4.25 -5.11
CA GLU A 67 7.69 -5.65 -5.50
C GLU A 67 6.96 -6.43 -4.43
N LEU A 68 6.20 -7.44 -4.84
CA LEU A 68 5.42 -8.25 -3.90
C LEU A 68 6.30 -8.89 -2.84
N ASN A 69 7.47 -9.39 -3.21
CA ASN A 69 8.37 -10.04 -2.24
C ASN A 69 8.87 -9.03 -1.20
N GLU A 70 9.14 -7.83 -1.61
CA GLU A 70 9.54 -6.76 -0.70
C GLU A 70 8.40 -6.44 0.26
N PHE A 71 7.19 -6.33 -0.26
CA PHE A 71 6.02 -6.06 0.57
C PHE A 71 5.83 -7.17 1.60
N LYS A 72 5.90 -8.42 1.16
CA LYS A 72 5.75 -9.57 2.06
C LYS A 72 6.80 -9.60 3.15
N TYR A 73 8.01 -9.19 2.84
CA TYR A 73 9.08 -9.16 3.82
C TYR A 73 8.74 -8.25 5.00
N TYR A 74 8.10 -7.13 4.73
CA TYR A 74 7.74 -6.17 5.77
C TYR A 74 6.35 -6.41 6.35
N LEU A 75 5.62 -7.37 5.81
CA LEU A 75 4.31 -7.72 6.31
C LEU A 75 4.40 -8.44 7.66
#